data_3ebeb871c1a90e3e69c4d813d738c67c
#
_entry.id   3ebeb871c1a90e3e69c4d813d738c67c
#
_cell.length_a   1.000
_cell.length_b   1.000
_cell.length_c   1.000
_cell.angle_alpha   90.00
_cell.angle_beta   90.00
_cell.angle_gamma   90.00
#
_symmetry.space_group_name_H-M   'P 1'
#
loop_
_entity.id
_entity.type
_entity.pdbx_description
1 polymer ?
#
loop_
_entity_poly.entity_id
_entity_poly.type
_entity_poly.pdbx_seq_one_letter_code
_entity_poly.pdbx_strand_id
1 'polypeptide(L)'
;NKGLRFMSVLKRRSNNIKDGQYVIAFSDSRALIDISKDCGMTWTRRQPSDLPNVNEYFFSNDRTRIAMSGDGRHIYCSCYMANVGLLRSTDFLETAEPFKPDNCYSVYSIACNGRGNLVAIVCQNSNNKYDLMLSGDYGKTWTKITDSSFSARTLAVSYDGKYMVIEGGYSYSGARISADYGKTWALKHSVIGNSFALGLSSDGKYAIAQE
;
A
#
# COMPACT_ATOMS: atom_id res chain seq x y z
N ASN A 1 9.74 -23.41 -9.32
CA ASN A 1 9.92 -22.48 -8.18
C ASN A 1 9.37 -21.11 -8.56
N LYS A 2 8.07 -20.92 -8.40
CA LYS A 2 7.44 -19.59 -8.50
C LYS A 2 7.36 -19.05 -7.08
N GLY A 3 8.29 -18.14 -6.76
CA GLY A 3 8.51 -17.62 -5.41
C GLY A 3 7.42 -16.65 -4.94
N LEU A 4 7.35 -16.46 -3.64
CA LEU A 4 6.64 -15.36 -2.98
C LEU A 4 7.18 -14.03 -3.50
N ARG A 5 6.33 -13.18 -4.08
CA ARG A 5 6.78 -11.90 -4.66
C ARG A 5 6.62 -10.70 -3.74
N PHE A 6 5.68 -10.76 -2.78
CA PHE A 6 5.42 -9.63 -1.90
C PHE A 6 5.25 -10.08 -0.46
N MET A 7 5.96 -9.43 0.43
CA MET A 7 5.86 -9.62 1.86
C MET A 7 5.78 -8.25 2.54
N SER A 8 4.75 -8.04 3.35
CA SER A 8 4.64 -6.87 4.20
C SER A 8 4.88 -7.27 5.65
N VAL A 9 5.92 -6.71 6.25
CA VAL A 9 6.27 -6.89 7.66
C VAL A 9 6.27 -5.52 8.30
N LEU A 10 5.46 -5.33 9.34
CA LEU A 10 5.42 -4.07 10.08
C LEU A 10 6.05 -4.21 11.46
N LYS A 11 6.95 -3.27 11.79
CA LYS A 11 7.52 -3.10 13.13
C LYS A 11 6.64 -2.17 13.95
N ARG A 12 6.33 -2.54 15.18
CA ARG A 12 5.58 -1.71 16.13
C ARG A 12 6.42 -1.43 17.40
N ARG A 13 6.35 -0.20 17.91
CA ARG A 13 6.72 0.14 19.29
C ARG A 13 5.46 -0.01 20.18
N SER A 14 5.22 -1.18 20.74
CA SER A 14 4.20 -1.40 21.77
C SER A 14 4.65 -2.55 22.67
N ASN A 15 4.46 -2.38 23.96
CA ASN A 15 4.92 -3.32 24.99
C ASN A 15 4.24 -4.70 24.95
N ASN A 16 3.20 -4.91 24.14
CA ASN A 16 2.40 -6.13 24.13
C ASN A 16 2.32 -6.86 22.77
N ILE A 17 2.92 -6.35 21.69
CA ILE A 17 2.97 -7.00 20.38
C ILE A 17 4.42 -7.03 19.92
N LYS A 18 4.94 -8.23 19.62
CA LYS A 18 6.30 -8.40 19.09
C LYS A 18 6.40 -7.79 17.69
N ASP A 19 7.52 -7.11 17.42
CA ASP A 19 7.84 -6.62 16.09
C ASP A 19 7.82 -7.77 15.07
N GLY A 20 7.13 -7.56 13.95
CA GLY A 20 6.99 -8.58 12.90
C GLY A 20 6.02 -9.72 13.23
N GLN A 21 5.18 -9.59 14.26
CA GLN A 21 4.20 -10.61 14.62
C GLN A 21 3.24 -10.94 13.46
N TYR A 22 2.81 -9.94 12.74
CA TYR A 22 1.90 -10.10 11.60
C TYR A 22 2.67 -10.01 10.29
N VAL A 23 2.51 -11.03 9.46
CA VAL A 23 3.16 -11.12 8.14
C VAL A 23 2.11 -11.52 7.12
N ILE A 24 2.11 -10.84 5.97
CA ILE A 24 1.28 -11.20 4.83
C ILE A 24 2.17 -11.48 3.62
N ALA A 25 1.89 -12.56 2.94
CA ALA A 25 2.57 -12.96 1.72
C ALA A 25 1.57 -13.26 0.60
N PHE A 26 1.95 -12.95 -0.62
CA PHE A 26 1.16 -13.21 -1.83
C PHE A 26 1.85 -14.19 -2.74
N SER A 27 1.05 -15.06 -3.35
CA SER A 27 1.47 -15.86 -4.50
C SER A 27 0.91 -15.27 -5.79
N ASP A 28 1.78 -14.95 -6.73
CA ASP A 28 1.43 -14.33 -8.01
C ASP A 28 0.70 -15.26 -8.99
N SER A 29 0.78 -16.58 -8.78
CA SER A 29 0.29 -17.57 -9.76
C SER A 29 -1.07 -18.17 -9.44
N ARG A 30 -1.59 -17.98 -8.22
CA ARG A 30 -2.84 -18.61 -7.74
C ARG A 30 -3.77 -17.69 -6.96
N ALA A 31 -3.50 -16.39 -6.95
CA ALA A 31 -4.29 -15.43 -6.17
C ALA A 31 -4.40 -15.76 -4.67
N LEU A 32 -3.39 -16.42 -4.10
CA LEU A 32 -3.41 -16.85 -2.72
C LEU A 32 -2.77 -15.83 -1.80
N ILE A 33 -3.37 -15.66 -0.63
CA ILE A 33 -2.83 -14.82 0.45
C ILE A 33 -2.50 -15.73 1.62
N ASP A 34 -1.27 -15.71 2.06
CA ASP A 34 -0.84 -16.40 3.28
C ASP A 34 -0.63 -15.36 4.38
N ILE A 35 -1.27 -15.58 5.53
CA ILE A 35 -1.25 -14.68 6.70
C ILE A 35 -0.63 -15.44 7.86
N SER A 36 0.36 -14.83 8.50
CA SER A 36 0.92 -15.29 9.77
C SER A 36 0.59 -14.29 10.88
N LYS A 37 0.27 -14.80 12.05
CA LYS A 37 0.00 -14.03 13.27
C LYS A 37 1.05 -14.28 14.37
N ASP A 38 2.13 -15.00 14.02
CA ASP A 38 3.15 -15.50 14.95
C ASP A 38 4.59 -15.39 14.40
N CYS A 39 4.90 -14.27 13.77
CA CYS A 39 6.23 -13.99 13.18
C CYS A 39 6.63 -14.94 12.05
N GLY A 40 5.67 -15.49 11.31
CA GLY A 40 5.93 -16.40 10.18
C GLY A 40 6.10 -17.87 10.57
N MET A 41 5.83 -18.25 11.83
CA MET A 41 5.95 -19.65 12.27
C MET A 41 4.80 -20.51 11.76
N THR A 42 3.57 -20.00 11.80
CA THR A 42 2.42 -20.65 11.19
C THR A 42 1.73 -19.74 10.19
N TRP A 43 1.05 -20.34 9.22
CA TRP A 43 0.43 -19.60 8.12
C TRP A 43 -0.99 -20.10 7.87
N THR A 44 -1.91 -19.14 7.76
CA THR A 44 -3.28 -19.38 7.31
C THR A 44 -3.41 -18.90 5.87
N ARG A 45 -3.85 -19.78 4.99
CA ARG A 45 -4.08 -19.46 3.58
C ARG A 45 -5.50 -18.98 3.36
N ARG A 46 -5.64 -17.93 2.57
CA ARG A 46 -6.89 -17.39 2.07
C ARG A 46 -6.85 -17.31 0.55
N GLN A 47 -7.98 -17.54 -0.08
CA GLN A 47 -8.20 -17.35 -1.51
C GLN A 47 -9.41 -16.44 -1.72
N PRO A 48 -9.60 -15.84 -2.91
CA PRO A 48 -10.72 -14.93 -3.15
C PRO A 48 -12.08 -15.53 -2.82
N SER A 49 -12.28 -16.82 -3.10
CA SER A 49 -13.52 -17.53 -2.81
C SER A 49 -13.85 -17.65 -1.30
N ASP A 50 -12.86 -17.48 -0.42
CA ASP A 50 -13.07 -17.48 1.03
C ASP A 50 -13.60 -16.13 1.54
N LEU A 51 -13.58 -15.11 0.69
CA LEU A 51 -13.96 -13.74 1.02
C LEU A 51 -15.30 -13.39 0.33
N PRO A 52 -16.36 -13.09 1.08
CA PRO A 52 -17.64 -12.72 0.50
C PRO A 52 -17.50 -11.46 -0.36
N ASN A 53 -18.16 -11.44 -1.53
CA ASN A 53 -18.17 -10.32 -2.48
C ASN A 53 -16.83 -10.00 -3.14
N VAL A 54 -15.83 -10.87 -3.04
CA VAL A 54 -14.53 -10.70 -3.71
C VAL A 54 -14.49 -11.55 -4.96
N ASN A 55 -14.20 -10.90 -6.09
CA ASN A 55 -14.05 -11.60 -7.37
C ASN A 55 -12.76 -12.43 -7.37
N GLU A 56 -12.81 -13.66 -7.91
CA GLU A 56 -11.67 -14.56 -8.00
C GLU A 56 -10.45 -13.96 -8.74
N TYR A 57 -10.68 -13.02 -9.64
CA TYR A 57 -9.63 -12.33 -10.38
C TYR A 57 -8.94 -11.20 -9.60
N PHE A 58 -9.40 -10.90 -8.38
CA PHE A 58 -8.88 -9.76 -7.62
C PHE A 58 -7.37 -9.88 -7.34
N PHE A 59 -6.89 -11.07 -7.07
CA PHE A 59 -5.49 -11.35 -6.74
C PHE A 59 -4.70 -12.01 -7.88
N SER A 60 -5.27 -12.12 -9.07
CA SER A 60 -4.68 -12.89 -10.18
C SER A 60 -3.56 -12.18 -10.93
N ASN A 61 -3.13 -10.99 -10.50
CA ASN A 61 -2.18 -10.17 -11.25
C ASN A 61 -0.87 -9.93 -10.47
N ASP A 62 0.24 -9.89 -11.19
CA ASP A 62 1.58 -9.59 -10.69
C ASP A 62 1.75 -8.17 -10.09
N ARG A 63 0.74 -7.32 -10.25
CA ARG A 63 0.72 -5.93 -9.79
C ARG A 63 -0.16 -5.70 -8.54
N THR A 64 -0.60 -6.76 -7.89
CA THR A 64 -1.27 -6.62 -6.59
C THR A 64 -0.35 -5.93 -5.58
N ARG A 65 -0.86 -4.92 -4.90
CA ARG A 65 -0.17 -4.19 -3.84
C ARG A 65 -0.92 -4.37 -2.55
N ILE A 66 -0.20 -4.34 -1.44
CA ILE A 66 -0.79 -4.50 -0.12
C ILE A 66 -0.18 -3.56 0.89
N ALA A 67 -1.01 -3.09 1.81
CA ALA A 67 -0.62 -2.41 3.02
C ALA A 67 -1.35 -3.00 4.21
N MET A 68 -0.69 -3.02 5.36
CA MET A 68 -1.23 -3.58 6.59
C MET A 68 -0.89 -2.67 7.77
N SER A 69 -1.85 -2.46 8.68
CA SER A 69 -1.62 -1.75 9.94
C SER A 69 -0.68 -2.53 10.87
N GLY A 70 -0.08 -1.83 11.83
CA GLY A 70 0.89 -2.42 12.76
C GLY A 70 0.32 -3.52 13.67
N ASP A 71 -0.99 -3.52 13.90
CA ASP A 71 -1.70 -4.59 14.62
C ASP A 71 -2.22 -5.71 13.70
N GLY A 72 -1.99 -5.58 12.38
CA GLY A 72 -2.39 -6.54 11.38
C GLY A 72 -3.89 -6.52 11.02
N ARG A 73 -4.72 -5.79 11.76
CA ARG A 73 -6.17 -5.83 11.56
C ARG A 73 -6.61 -5.18 10.26
N HIS A 74 -6.08 -4.00 9.98
CA HIS A 74 -6.44 -3.26 8.78
C HIS A 74 -5.52 -3.67 7.63
N ILE A 75 -6.12 -4.22 6.61
CA ILE A 75 -5.42 -4.70 5.42
C ILE A 75 -6.06 -4.06 4.20
N TYR A 76 -5.24 -3.51 3.33
CA TYR A 76 -5.62 -2.87 2.08
C TYR A 76 -4.92 -3.57 0.94
N CYS A 77 -5.69 -4.08 0.01
CA CYS A 77 -5.16 -4.75 -1.18
C CYS A 77 -5.62 -4.02 -2.43
N SER A 78 -4.75 -3.85 -3.40
CA SER A 78 -5.10 -3.34 -4.72
C SER A 78 -4.96 -4.40 -5.79
N CYS A 79 -5.84 -4.35 -6.78
CA CYS A 79 -5.68 -5.07 -8.02
C CYS A 79 -5.39 -4.09 -9.16
N TYR A 80 -4.51 -4.47 -10.06
CA TYR A 80 -4.18 -3.65 -11.22
C TYR A 80 -5.30 -3.61 -12.27
N MET A 81 -6.25 -4.52 -12.22
CA MET A 81 -7.31 -4.58 -13.23
C MET A 81 -8.24 -3.37 -13.10
N ALA A 82 -8.36 -2.62 -14.20
CA ALA A 82 -9.33 -1.55 -14.34
C ALA A 82 -10.72 -2.08 -13.95
N ASN A 83 -11.39 -1.42 -13.02
CA ASN A 83 -12.71 -1.71 -12.47
C ASN A 83 -12.79 -2.66 -11.25
N VAL A 84 -11.74 -3.36 -10.82
CA VAL A 84 -11.82 -4.23 -9.64
C VAL A 84 -11.61 -3.46 -8.33
N GLY A 85 -10.89 -2.32 -8.36
CA GLY A 85 -10.78 -1.42 -7.21
C GLY A 85 -9.76 -1.88 -6.16
N LEU A 86 -10.11 -1.58 -4.92
CA LEU A 86 -9.37 -1.89 -3.72
C LEU A 86 -10.21 -2.81 -2.84
N LEU A 87 -9.54 -3.66 -2.06
CA LEU A 87 -10.15 -4.38 -0.94
C LEU A 87 -9.70 -3.76 0.37
N ARG A 88 -10.63 -3.68 1.30
CA ARG A 88 -10.39 -3.29 2.67
C ARG A 88 -10.88 -4.37 3.62
N SER A 89 -10.04 -4.73 4.59
CA SER A 89 -10.39 -5.57 5.71
C SER A 89 -10.05 -4.87 7.03
N THR A 90 -10.80 -5.16 8.08
CA THR A 90 -10.59 -4.64 9.44
C THR A 90 -10.42 -5.75 10.47
N ASP A 91 -10.31 -7.01 10.02
CA ASP A 91 -10.37 -8.22 10.84
C ASP A 91 -9.40 -9.32 10.37
N PHE A 92 -8.19 -8.95 9.93
CA PHE A 92 -7.16 -9.89 9.45
C PHE A 92 -7.56 -10.69 8.19
N LEU A 93 -8.35 -10.10 7.29
CA LEU A 93 -8.92 -10.76 6.13
C LEU A 93 -9.87 -11.94 6.46
N GLU A 94 -10.52 -11.93 7.62
CA GLU A 94 -11.67 -12.82 7.85
C GLU A 94 -12.84 -12.37 6.98
N THR A 95 -13.02 -11.05 6.85
CA THR A 95 -13.90 -10.43 5.87
C THR A 95 -13.17 -9.35 5.09
N ALA A 96 -13.65 -9.05 3.89
CA ALA A 96 -13.15 -7.95 3.09
C ALA A 96 -14.29 -7.32 2.28
N GLU A 97 -14.21 -6.02 2.09
CA GLU A 97 -15.14 -5.27 1.27
C GLU A 97 -14.42 -4.59 0.10
N PRO A 98 -14.93 -4.71 -1.13
CA PRO A 98 -14.41 -3.98 -2.25
C PRO A 98 -14.82 -2.50 -2.16
N PHE A 99 -13.92 -1.61 -2.55
CA PHE A 99 -14.20 -0.20 -2.67
C PHE A 99 -13.37 0.41 -3.81
N LYS A 100 -13.78 1.56 -4.30
CA LYS A 100 -13.09 2.26 -5.36
C LYS A 100 -13.18 3.76 -5.13
N PRO A 101 -12.05 4.46 -4.94
CA PRO A 101 -12.05 5.92 -4.93
C PRO A 101 -12.48 6.47 -6.29
N ASP A 102 -13.17 7.62 -6.28
CA ASP A 102 -13.59 8.28 -7.51
C ASP A 102 -12.39 8.63 -8.40
N ASN A 103 -12.56 8.47 -9.70
CA ASN A 103 -11.52 8.71 -10.72
C ASN A 103 -10.24 7.87 -10.57
N CYS A 104 -10.28 6.77 -9.82
CA CYS A 104 -9.17 5.83 -9.68
C CYS A 104 -9.38 4.65 -10.64
N TYR A 105 -8.54 4.53 -11.67
CA TYR A 105 -8.61 3.44 -12.66
C TYR A 105 -7.78 2.23 -12.25
N SER A 106 -6.54 2.47 -11.83
CA SER A 106 -5.59 1.44 -11.42
C SER A 106 -4.74 1.95 -10.28
N VAL A 107 -4.48 1.11 -9.27
CA VAL A 107 -3.61 1.46 -8.16
C VAL A 107 -2.21 0.90 -8.39
N TYR A 108 -1.22 1.78 -8.35
CA TYR A 108 0.19 1.45 -8.56
C TYR A 108 0.94 1.22 -7.26
N SER A 109 0.54 1.91 -6.20
CA SER A 109 1.15 1.77 -4.89
C SER A 109 0.12 2.06 -3.81
N ILE A 110 0.24 1.39 -2.67
CA ILE A 110 -0.59 1.58 -1.49
C ILE A 110 0.27 1.47 -0.24
N ALA A 111 0.06 2.35 0.70
CA ALA A 111 0.65 2.26 2.04
C ALA A 111 -0.33 2.79 3.08
N CYS A 112 -0.17 2.36 4.33
CA CYS A 112 -0.91 2.90 5.44
C CYS A 112 0.02 3.15 6.64
N ASN A 113 -0.43 3.97 7.58
CA ASN A 113 0.26 4.15 8.85
C ASN A 113 0.04 2.96 9.79
N GLY A 114 0.75 2.95 10.92
CA GLY A 114 0.68 1.85 11.88
C GLY A 114 -0.70 1.64 12.52
N ARG A 115 -1.57 2.64 12.54
CA ARG A 115 -2.95 2.51 12.99
C ARG A 115 -3.91 2.05 11.89
N GLY A 116 -3.50 2.12 10.64
CA GLY A 116 -4.34 1.83 9.48
C GLY A 116 -5.32 2.93 9.09
N ASN A 117 -5.51 3.95 9.92
CA ASN A 117 -6.49 5.01 9.64
C ASN A 117 -6.05 5.97 8.53
N LEU A 118 -4.74 6.20 8.39
CA LEU A 118 -4.20 6.96 7.28
C LEU A 118 -3.76 5.99 6.18
N VAL A 119 -4.38 6.12 5.02
CA VAL A 119 -4.08 5.31 3.85
C VAL A 119 -3.72 6.23 2.69
N ALA A 120 -2.64 5.90 2.00
CA ALA A 120 -2.19 6.62 0.81
C ALA A 120 -2.18 5.67 -0.38
N ILE A 121 -2.63 6.13 -1.54
CA ILE A 121 -2.53 5.42 -2.80
C ILE A 121 -2.00 6.30 -3.90
N VAL A 122 -1.21 5.71 -4.78
CA VAL A 122 -0.93 6.27 -6.10
C VAL A 122 -1.80 5.55 -7.10
N CYS A 123 -2.66 6.27 -7.78
CA CYS A 123 -3.57 5.71 -8.77
C CYS A 123 -3.45 6.40 -10.12
N GLN A 124 -3.72 5.64 -11.17
CA GLN A 124 -3.87 6.18 -12.52
C GLN A 124 -5.33 6.62 -12.71
N ASN A 125 -5.52 7.83 -13.19
CA ASN A 125 -6.85 8.36 -13.52
C ASN A 125 -7.25 8.08 -14.99
N SER A 126 -8.45 8.51 -15.37
CA SER A 126 -9.00 8.35 -16.73
C SER A 126 -8.16 8.99 -17.85
N ASN A 127 -7.31 9.96 -17.51
CA ASN A 127 -6.44 10.66 -18.44
C ASN A 127 -5.02 10.07 -18.49
N ASN A 128 -4.84 8.84 -17.97
CA ASN A 128 -3.54 8.17 -17.85
C ASN A 128 -2.50 8.95 -17.02
N LYS A 129 -2.94 9.88 -16.16
CA LYS A 129 -2.07 10.58 -15.21
C LYS A 129 -2.12 9.91 -13.85
N TYR A 130 -1.07 10.11 -13.08
CA TYR A 130 -0.96 9.56 -11.73
C TYR A 130 -1.43 10.59 -10.71
N ASP A 131 -2.33 10.18 -9.84
CA ASP A 131 -2.84 10.98 -8.73
C ASP A 131 -2.41 10.35 -7.40
N LEU A 132 -2.03 11.20 -6.45
CA LEU A 132 -1.88 10.80 -5.05
C LEU A 132 -3.20 11.07 -4.34
N MET A 133 -3.74 10.05 -3.70
CA MET A 133 -4.96 10.16 -2.91
C MET A 133 -4.69 9.73 -1.47
N LEU A 134 -5.23 10.47 -0.52
CA LEU A 134 -5.12 10.21 0.91
C LEU A 134 -6.50 10.00 1.52
N SER A 135 -6.57 9.05 2.44
CA SER A 135 -7.70 8.83 3.34
C SER A 135 -7.22 8.95 4.78
N GLY A 136 -7.95 9.65 5.62
CA GLY A 136 -7.71 9.76 7.07
C GLY A 136 -8.66 8.90 7.91
N ASP A 137 -9.54 8.12 7.29
CA ASP A 137 -10.67 7.43 7.92
C ASP A 137 -10.79 5.96 7.49
N TYR A 138 -9.63 5.27 7.44
CA TYR A 138 -9.56 3.85 7.07
C TYR A 138 -10.00 3.55 5.62
N GLY A 139 -9.80 4.48 4.70
CA GLY A 139 -10.16 4.32 3.30
C GLY A 139 -11.65 4.50 2.99
N LYS A 140 -12.43 5.14 3.89
CA LYS A 140 -13.84 5.42 3.64
C LYS A 140 -14.02 6.61 2.71
N THR A 141 -13.32 7.70 2.99
CA THR A 141 -13.30 8.89 2.14
C THR A 141 -11.90 9.19 1.65
N TRP A 142 -11.79 9.83 0.49
CA TRP A 142 -10.53 10.08 -0.18
C TRP A 142 -10.41 11.54 -0.62
N THR A 143 -9.24 12.10 -0.38
CA THR A 143 -8.87 13.44 -0.84
C THR A 143 -7.75 13.31 -1.86
N LYS A 144 -7.96 13.87 -3.04
CA LYS A 144 -6.91 13.99 -4.04
C LYS A 144 -5.94 15.09 -3.65
N ILE A 145 -4.66 14.78 -3.63
CA ILE A 145 -3.60 15.77 -3.46
C ILE A 145 -3.33 16.40 -4.84
N THR A 146 -3.81 17.64 -4.99
CA THR A 146 -3.71 18.37 -6.25
C THR A 146 -2.40 19.16 -6.30
N ASP A 147 -1.36 18.51 -6.77
CA ASP A 147 -0.19 19.20 -7.28
C ASP A 147 0.10 18.65 -8.68
N SER A 148 0.00 19.51 -9.69
CA SER A 148 0.21 19.12 -11.10
C SER A 148 1.62 18.61 -11.39
N SER A 149 2.52 18.74 -10.42
CA SER A 149 3.90 18.24 -10.50
C SER A 149 4.05 16.80 -10.00
N PHE A 150 2.98 16.16 -9.52
CA PHE A 150 3.04 14.77 -9.10
C PHE A 150 2.94 13.81 -10.28
N SER A 151 3.99 13.03 -10.46
CA SER A 151 3.95 11.82 -11.27
C SER A 151 4.68 10.74 -10.47
N ALA A 152 3.99 10.18 -9.47
CA ALA A 152 4.55 9.14 -8.61
C ALA A 152 4.09 7.76 -9.04
N ARG A 153 4.90 6.74 -8.81
CA ARG A 153 4.56 5.33 -9.00
C ARG A 153 4.65 4.52 -7.72
N THR A 154 5.52 4.95 -6.82
CA THR A 154 5.74 4.30 -5.53
C THR A 154 5.54 5.29 -4.40
N LEU A 155 5.12 4.78 -3.26
CA LEU A 155 4.96 5.57 -2.04
C LEU A 155 5.28 4.73 -0.80
N ALA A 156 5.72 5.42 0.26
CA ALA A 156 5.88 4.84 1.59
C ALA A 156 5.41 5.82 2.65
N VAL A 157 4.93 5.28 3.78
CA VAL A 157 4.38 6.05 4.90
C VAL A 157 5.05 5.57 6.20
N SER A 158 5.44 6.52 7.08
CA SER A 158 5.97 6.21 8.41
C SER A 158 4.89 5.61 9.33
N TYR A 159 5.33 5.00 10.43
CA TYR A 159 4.40 4.34 11.35
C TYR A 159 3.35 5.28 11.94
N ASP A 160 3.72 6.51 12.28
CA ASP A 160 2.80 7.54 12.78
C ASP A 160 2.01 8.24 11.68
N GLY A 161 2.39 8.04 10.41
CA GLY A 161 1.80 8.67 9.24
C GLY A 161 2.33 10.07 8.93
N LYS A 162 3.19 10.63 9.80
CA LYS A 162 3.69 12.00 9.68
C LYS A 162 4.57 12.18 8.45
N TYR A 163 5.44 11.21 8.20
CA TYR A 163 6.37 11.24 7.07
C TYR A 163 5.86 10.34 5.95
N MET A 164 5.90 10.88 4.75
CA MET A 164 5.56 10.17 3.52
C MET A 164 6.62 10.47 2.48
N VAL A 165 6.94 9.47 1.69
CA VAL A 165 7.83 9.61 0.53
C VAL A 165 7.10 9.07 -0.70
N ILE A 166 7.20 9.79 -1.79
CA ILE A 166 6.73 9.35 -3.11
C ILE A 166 7.86 9.48 -4.11
N GLU A 167 7.91 8.57 -5.06
CA GLU A 167 8.94 8.56 -6.09
C GLU A 167 8.44 7.95 -7.40
N GLY A 168 9.09 8.36 -8.48
CA GLY A 168 8.94 7.77 -9.81
C GLY A 168 7.84 8.36 -10.67
N GLY A 169 8.13 8.55 -11.93
CA GLY A 169 7.20 8.99 -12.96
C GLY A 169 7.93 9.35 -14.24
N TYR A 170 7.27 9.21 -15.38
CA TYR A 170 7.91 9.35 -16.70
C TYR A 170 8.46 10.77 -17.01
N SER A 171 7.95 11.80 -16.37
CA SER A 171 8.26 13.19 -16.79
C SER A 171 8.87 14.07 -15.69
N TYR A 172 8.77 13.67 -14.42
CA TYR A 172 9.28 14.43 -13.29
C TYR A 172 9.89 13.47 -12.28
N SER A 173 11.10 13.06 -12.57
CA SER A 173 11.87 12.17 -11.71
C SER A 173 12.33 12.90 -10.46
N GLY A 174 12.05 12.32 -9.31
CA GLY A 174 12.55 12.79 -8.03
C GLY A 174 11.70 12.35 -6.85
N ALA A 175 12.38 12.19 -5.73
CA ALA A 175 11.73 11.87 -4.47
C ALA A 175 11.14 13.14 -3.85
N ARG A 176 9.87 13.09 -3.49
CA ARG A 176 9.19 14.13 -2.71
C ARG A 176 8.85 13.60 -1.34
N ILE A 177 9.03 14.44 -0.36
CA ILE A 177 8.80 14.11 1.06
C ILE A 177 7.78 15.07 1.63
N SER A 178 6.83 14.50 2.35
CA SER A 178 5.96 15.21 3.28
C SER A 178 6.41 14.90 4.71
N ALA A 179 6.36 15.89 5.60
CA ALA A 179 6.65 15.76 7.02
C ALA A 179 5.44 16.23 7.90
N ASP A 180 4.27 16.33 7.30
CA ASP A 180 3.06 16.89 7.89
C ASP A 180 1.78 16.15 7.47
N TYR A 181 1.85 14.81 7.41
CA TYR A 181 0.73 13.94 7.06
C TYR A 181 0.21 14.13 5.63
N GLY A 182 1.10 14.49 4.70
CA GLY A 182 0.76 14.67 3.29
C GLY A 182 0.15 16.02 2.94
N LYS A 183 0.17 17.01 3.85
CA LYS A 183 -0.38 18.35 3.58
C LYS A 183 0.52 19.17 2.66
N THR A 184 1.83 19.13 2.91
CA THR A 184 2.82 19.80 2.06
C THR A 184 3.90 18.83 1.60
N TRP A 185 4.51 19.12 0.45
CA TRP A 185 5.49 18.26 -0.20
C TRP A 185 6.69 19.05 -0.66
N ALA A 186 7.88 18.54 -0.39
CA ALA A 186 9.14 19.14 -0.83
C ALA A 186 9.91 18.15 -1.72
N LEU A 187 10.41 18.62 -2.86
CA LEU A 187 11.36 17.87 -3.68
C LEU A 187 12.68 17.77 -2.91
N LYS A 188 13.18 16.57 -2.68
CA LYS A 188 14.42 16.33 -1.94
C LYS A 188 15.53 15.74 -2.78
N HIS A 189 15.19 15.02 -3.82
CA HIS A 189 16.19 14.40 -4.68
C HIS A 189 15.69 14.34 -6.11
N SER A 190 16.52 14.77 -7.06
CA SER A 190 16.23 14.67 -8.48
C SER A 190 16.99 13.46 -9.06
N VAL A 191 16.51 12.25 -8.76
CA VAL A 191 17.06 11.05 -9.41
C VAL A 191 16.33 10.84 -10.73
N ILE A 192 17.07 10.51 -11.74
CA ILE A 192 16.55 10.12 -13.05
C ILE A 192 16.42 8.61 -13.02
N GLY A 193 15.26 8.10 -12.64
CA GLY A 193 15.02 6.66 -12.60
C GLY A 193 13.56 6.32 -12.34
N ASN A 194 13.16 5.12 -12.72
CA ASN A 194 11.86 4.55 -12.37
C ASN A 194 12.06 3.65 -11.15
N SER A 195 11.87 4.18 -9.95
CA SER A 195 11.91 3.34 -8.76
C SER A 195 10.76 2.34 -8.74
N PHE A 196 11.10 1.09 -8.52
CA PHE A 196 10.14 -0.02 -8.42
C PHE A 196 9.75 -0.34 -6.99
N ALA A 197 10.57 0.04 -6.02
CA ALA A 197 10.32 -0.17 -4.61
C ALA A 197 10.81 1.01 -3.77
N LEU A 198 10.02 1.38 -2.78
CA LEU A 198 10.32 2.45 -1.84
C LEU A 198 10.00 1.96 -0.44
N GLY A 199 10.93 2.17 0.47
CA GLY A 199 10.77 1.86 1.89
C GLY A 199 11.06 3.08 2.76
N LEU A 200 10.34 3.19 3.88
CA LEU A 200 10.53 4.24 4.88
C LEU A 200 10.62 3.60 6.27
N SER A 201 11.57 4.04 7.08
CA SER A 201 11.65 3.60 8.47
C SER A 201 10.41 4.04 9.26
N SER A 202 10.10 3.32 10.34
CA SER A 202 8.89 3.60 11.15
C SER A 202 8.88 5.02 11.74
N ASP A 203 10.05 5.60 11.99
CA ASP A 203 10.22 6.96 12.52
C ASP A 203 10.43 8.02 11.41
N GLY A 204 10.41 7.61 10.14
CA GLY A 204 10.56 8.49 8.97
C GLY A 204 11.97 9.02 8.73
N LYS A 205 13.00 8.57 9.47
CA LYS A 205 14.36 9.10 9.34
C LYS A 205 15.14 8.56 8.15
N TYR A 206 14.83 7.33 7.77
CA TYR A 206 15.55 6.64 6.71
C TYR A 206 14.59 6.23 5.60
N ALA A 207 14.95 6.52 4.37
CA ALA A 207 14.26 6.09 3.18
C ALA A 207 15.22 5.29 2.29
N ILE A 208 14.70 4.27 1.63
CA ILE A 208 15.43 3.48 0.63
C ILE A 208 14.58 3.38 -0.63
N ALA A 209 15.20 3.60 -1.76
CA ALA A 209 14.58 3.42 -3.07
C ALA A 209 15.42 2.43 -3.89
N GLN A 210 14.75 1.65 -4.73
CA GLN A 210 15.39 0.72 -5.66
C GLN A 210 15.04 1.15 -7.09
N GLU A 211 16.08 1.40 -7.88
CA GLU A 211 16.00 1.62 -9.32
C GLU A 211 15.95 0.32 -10.11
#